data_3fbd49162d10671b52a431d7a3ea1ebe
#
_entry.id   3fbd49162d10671b52a431d7a3ea1ebe
#
_cell.length_a   1.000
_cell.length_b   1.000
_cell.length_c   1.000
_cell.angle_alpha   90.00
_cell.angle_beta   90.00
_cell.angle_gamma   90.00
#
_symmetry.space_group_name_H-M   'P 1'
#
loop_
_entity.id
_entity.type
_entity.pdbx_description
1 polymer ?
#
loop_
_entity_poly.entity_id
_entity_poly.type
_entity_poly.pdbx_seq_one_letter_code
_entity_poly.pdbx_strand_id
1 'polypeptide(L)'
;AMRHVRDAGRVVVVGQYTDHGETPFNPHLDLNKKHADVLGCWGSDYSHFHRTVALLSEPERARPWRAMRLDRYGLDRAQQALDDVAGGRVIKALIDPAL
;
A
#
# COMPACT_ATOMS: atom_id res chain seq x y z
N ALA A 1 4.84 -3.13 13.43
CA ALA A 1 5.06 -1.68 13.25
C ALA A 1 5.20 -0.97 14.59
N MET A 2 4.23 -1.09 15.52
CA MET A 2 4.21 -0.35 16.81
C MET A 2 5.48 -0.48 17.63
N ARG A 3 6.08 -1.67 17.70
CA ARG A 3 7.32 -1.89 18.46
C ARG A 3 8.55 -1.18 17.88
N HIS A 4 8.53 -0.88 16.58
CA HIS A 4 9.66 -0.27 15.87
C HIS A 4 9.59 1.27 15.78
N VAL A 5 8.43 1.84 16.10
CA VAL A 5 8.32 3.30 16.11
C VAL A 5 9.06 3.87 17.32
N ARG A 6 9.78 4.98 17.13
CA ARG A 6 10.43 5.73 18.21
C ARG A 6 9.40 6.38 19.13
N ASP A 7 9.84 6.83 20.30
CA ASP A 7 9.02 7.63 21.19
C ASP A 7 8.57 8.92 20.49
N ALA A 8 7.35 9.36 20.76
CA ALA A 8 6.65 10.45 20.08
C ALA A 8 6.62 10.30 18.53
N GLY A 9 6.67 9.06 18.06
CA GLY A 9 6.60 8.76 16.63
C GLY A 9 5.19 8.51 16.14
N ARG A 10 5.04 8.37 14.83
CA ARG A 10 3.75 8.15 14.18
C ARG A 10 3.74 6.87 13.36
N VAL A 11 2.67 6.08 13.52
CA VAL A 11 2.36 4.90 12.70
C VAL A 11 1.12 5.21 11.87
N VAL A 12 1.21 5.00 10.56
CA VAL A 12 0.06 5.14 9.67
C VAL A 12 -0.29 3.76 9.12
N VAL A 13 -1.53 3.34 9.33
CA VAL A 13 -2.08 2.08 8.80
C VAL A 13 -2.72 2.38 7.45
N VAL A 14 -2.02 2.08 6.36
CA VAL A 14 -2.43 2.45 4.99
C VAL A 14 -3.09 1.32 4.21
N GLY A 15 -3.07 0.09 4.69
CA GLY A 15 -3.54 -1.07 3.94
C GLY A 15 -4.16 -2.13 4.83
N GLN A 16 -5.40 -1.93 5.26
CA GLN A 16 -6.17 -2.87 6.07
C GLN A 16 -7.66 -2.69 5.75
N TYR A 17 -8.06 -2.90 4.51
CA TYR A 17 -9.44 -2.69 4.07
C TYR A 17 -10.27 -4.00 4.01
N THR A 18 -9.67 -5.13 4.32
CA THR A 18 -10.37 -6.41 4.52
C THR A 18 -10.29 -6.78 5.99
N ASP A 19 -11.42 -7.15 6.57
CA ASP A 19 -11.44 -7.63 7.94
C ASP A 19 -10.85 -9.05 8.02
N HIS A 20 -9.70 -9.17 8.64
CA HIS A 20 -9.02 -10.43 8.93
C HIS A 20 -9.06 -10.77 10.43
N GLY A 21 -9.98 -10.17 11.17
CA GLY A 21 -10.12 -10.36 12.60
C GLY A 21 -9.23 -9.45 13.44
N GLU A 22 -9.07 -9.81 14.70
CA GLU A 22 -8.41 -8.99 15.71
C GLU A 22 -6.89 -9.20 15.73
N THR A 23 -6.17 -8.16 16.09
CA THR A 23 -4.73 -8.20 16.33
C THR A 23 -4.44 -7.83 17.79
N PRO A 24 -3.62 -8.60 18.53
CA PRO A 24 -3.28 -8.29 19.90
C PRO A 24 -2.53 -6.96 19.98
N PHE A 25 -3.01 -6.09 20.87
CA PHE A 25 -2.49 -4.76 21.09
C PHE A 25 -2.44 -4.45 22.59
N ASN A 26 -1.31 -3.96 23.08
CA ASN A 26 -1.15 -3.50 24.45
C ASN A 26 -1.08 -1.98 24.49
N PRO A 27 -2.18 -1.28 24.85
CA PRO A 27 -2.22 0.18 24.82
C PRO A 27 -1.15 0.83 25.70
N HIS A 28 -0.81 0.23 26.84
CA HIS A 28 0.20 0.78 27.73
C HIS A 28 1.60 0.75 27.11
N LEU A 29 2.02 -0.39 26.57
CA LEU A 29 3.37 -0.57 26.04
C LEU A 29 3.53 -0.04 24.61
N ASP A 30 2.50 -0.25 23.78
CA ASP A 30 2.59 0.00 22.34
C ASP A 30 2.22 1.44 21.97
N LEU A 31 1.45 2.14 22.83
CA LEU A 31 0.93 3.48 22.55
C LEU A 31 1.34 4.49 23.63
N ASN A 32 0.81 4.33 24.86
CA ASN A 32 0.93 5.35 25.89
C ASN A 32 2.37 5.58 26.34
N LYS A 33 3.12 4.51 26.62
CA LYS A 33 4.52 4.60 27.06
C LYS A 33 5.42 5.28 26.05
N LYS A 34 5.07 5.18 24.76
CA LYS A 34 5.81 5.78 23.65
C LYS A 34 5.29 7.16 23.25
N HIS A 35 4.18 7.62 23.79
CA HIS A 35 3.49 8.82 23.30
C HIS A 35 3.28 8.79 21.77
N ALA A 36 2.96 7.61 21.19
CA ALA A 36 2.88 7.43 19.77
C ALA A 36 1.50 7.80 19.20
N ASP A 37 1.48 8.36 18.02
CA ASP A 37 0.26 8.55 17.24
C ASP A 37 -0.02 7.30 16.38
N VAL A 38 -1.27 6.87 16.32
CA VAL A 38 -1.72 5.85 15.37
C VAL A 38 -2.84 6.42 14.51
N LEU A 39 -2.60 6.48 13.22
CA LEU A 39 -3.52 7.05 12.24
C LEU A 39 -4.01 5.97 11.28
N GLY A 40 -5.31 5.89 11.10
CA GLY A 40 -5.93 5.09 10.04
C GLY A 40 -5.93 5.87 8.71
N CYS A 41 -5.93 5.13 7.60
CA CYS A 41 -6.12 5.68 6.27
C CYS A 41 -7.07 4.76 5.51
N TRP A 42 -8.19 5.30 5.06
CA TRP A 42 -9.18 4.56 4.29
C TRP A 42 -9.35 5.16 2.90
N GLY A 43 -8.99 4.37 1.89
CA GLY A 43 -9.13 4.76 0.50
C GLY A 43 -8.28 5.97 0.10
N SER A 44 -8.69 6.62 -0.97
CA SER A 44 -8.06 7.82 -1.51
C SER A 44 -9.14 8.82 -1.91
N ASP A 45 -8.98 10.07 -1.54
CA ASP A 45 -9.83 11.14 -2.03
C ASP A 45 -9.23 11.81 -3.30
N TYR A 46 -10.00 12.72 -3.87
CA TYR A 46 -9.58 13.47 -5.06
C TYR A 46 -8.27 14.22 -4.86
N SER A 47 -8.04 14.79 -3.67
CA SER A 47 -6.82 15.56 -3.39
C SER A 47 -5.57 14.69 -3.44
N HIS A 48 -5.65 13.47 -2.94
CA HIS A 48 -4.56 12.49 -3.00
C HIS A 48 -4.30 12.05 -4.44
N PHE A 49 -5.36 11.78 -5.20
CA PHE A 49 -5.25 11.42 -6.61
C PHE A 49 -4.58 12.54 -7.42
N HIS A 50 -5.06 13.78 -7.27
CA HIS A 50 -4.51 14.95 -7.95
C HIS A 50 -3.02 15.16 -7.64
N ARG A 51 -2.63 15.08 -6.37
CA ARG A 51 -1.21 15.19 -5.95
C ARG A 51 -0.35 14.06 -6.52
N THR A 52 -0.89 12.85 -6.60
CA THR A 52 -0.20 11.70 -7.19
C THR A 52 0.05 11.91 -8.68
N VAL A 53 -0.95 12.38 -9.41
CA VAL A 53 -0.80 12.70 -10.84
C VAL A 53 0.27 13.79 -11.03
N ALA A 54 0.22 14.86 -10.25
CA ALA A 54 1.23 15.93 -10.31
C ALA A 54 2.63 15.41 -10.03
N LEU A 55 2.81 14.57 -9.00
CA LEU A 55 4.09 13.95 -8.67
C LEU A 55 4.61 13.06 -9.80
N LEU A 56 3.75 12.24 -10.40
CA LEU A 56 4.12 11.32 -11.48
C LEU A 56 4.35 12.03 -12.82
N SER A 57 3.90 13.27 -12.97
CA SER A 57 4.18 14.11 -14.13
C SER A 57 5.60 14.70 -14.12
N GLU A 58 6.27 14.71 -12.98
CA GLU A 58 7.66 15.18 -12.86
C GLU A 58 8.63 14.00 -13.08
N PRO A 59 9.47 14.02 -14.14
CA PRO A 59 10.29 12.85 -14.52
C PRO A 59 11.18 12.32 -13.39
N GLU A 60 11.86 13.21 -12.65
CA GLU A 60 12.76 12.81 -11.56
C GLU A 60 12.01 12.20 -10.38
N ARG A 61 10.88 12.76 -10.02
CA ARG A 61 10.04 12.23 -8.93
C ARG A 61 9.33 10.93 -9.32
N ALA A 62 8.97 10.80 -10.60
CA ALA A 62 8.33 9.60 -11.14
C ALA A 62 9.30 8.42 -11.29
N ARG A 63 10.61 8.66 -11.34
CA ARG A 63 11.62 7.64 -11.63
C ARG A 63 11.51 6.36 -10.79
N PRO A 64 11.36 6.40 -9.45
CA PRO A 64 11.22 5.18 -8.66
C PRO A 64 9.95 4.37 -9.02
N TRP A 65 8.86 5.07 -9.33
CA TRP A 65 7.58 4.46 -9.69
C TRP A 65 7.61 3.86 -11.09
N ARG A 66 8.30 4.50 -12.03
CA ARG A 66 8.50 3.98 -13.40
C ARG A 66 9.42 2.76 -13.42
N ALA A 67 10.33 2.66 -12.47
CA ALA A 67 11.22 1.50 -12.32
C ALA A 67 10.51 0.31 -11.64
N MET A 68 9.30 0.49 -11.11
CA MET A 68 8.54 -0.58 -10.48
C MET A 68 8.13 -1.61 -11.52
N ARG A 69 8.42 -2.88 -11.26
CA ARG A 69 8.02 -3.96 -12.14
C ARG A 69 6.51 -4.13 -12.12
N LEU A 70 5.91 -4.05 -13.31
CA LEU A 70 4.51 -4.35 -13.55
C LEU A 70 4.46 -5.55 -14.52
N ASP A 71 3.89 -6.65 -14.05
CA ASP A 71 3.71 -7.84 -14.87
C ASP A 71 2.39 -7.71 -15.67
N ARG A 72 2.49 -7.76 -17.00
CA ARG A 72 1.35 -7.55 -17.92
C ARG A 72 0.76 -8.89 -18.36
N TYR A 73 -0.55 -8.97 -18.37
CA TYR A 73 -1.33 -10.12 -18.78
C TYR A 73 -2.38 -9.71 -19.80
N GLY A 74 -2.61 -10.52 -20.82
CA GLY A 74 -3.76 -10.38 -21.68
C GLY A 74 -5.06 -10.70 -20.92
N LEU A 75 -6.19 -10.33 -21.51
CA LEU A 75 -7.49 -10.57 -20.91
C LEU A 75 -7.78 -12.07 -20.73
N ASP A 76 -7.30 -12.90 -21.66
CA ASP A 76 -7.37 -14.36 -21.62
C ASP A 76 -6.64 -14.98 -20.42
N ARG A 77 -5.67 -14.27 -19.84
CA ARG A 77 -4.88 -14.69 -18.68
C ARG A 77 -5.23 -13.94 -17.38
N ALA A 78 -6.39 -13.30 -17.32
CA ALA A 78 -6.80 -12.54 -16.15
C ALA A 78 -6.88 -13.41 -14.87
N GLN A 79 -7.35 -14.66 -14.97
CA GLN A 79 -7.35 -15.57 -13.83
C GLN A 79 -5.94 -15.89 -13.35
N GLN A 80 -5.01 -16.12 -14.26
CA GLN A 80 -3.61 -16.34 -13.92
C GLN A 80 -3.01 -15.13 -13.19
N ALA A 81 -3.33 -13.92 -13.62
CA ALA A 81 -2.89 -12.69 -12.95
C ALA A 81 -3.35 -12.62 -11.50
N LEU A 82 -4.60 -12.98 -11.21
CA LEU A 82 -5.14 -13.05 -9.85
C LEU A 82 -4.41 -14.09 -9.00
N ASP A 83 -4.19 -15.28 -9.55
CA ASP A 83 -3.50 -16.39 -8.87
C ASP A 83 -2.03 -16.02 -8.59
N ASP A 84 -1.38 -15.29 -9.48
CA ASP A 84 0.01 -14.84 -9.32
C ASP A 84 0.13 -13.76 -8.24
N VAL A 85 -0.81 -12.84 -8.16
CA VAL A 85 -0.86 -11.83 -7.08
C VAL A 85 -1.16 -12.51 -5.74
N ALA A 86 -2.17 -13.38 -5.69
CA ALA A 86 -2.55 -14.10 -4.47
C ALA A 86 -1.42 -15.00 -3.96
N GLY A 87 -0.66 -15.61 -4.86
CA GLY A 87 0.51 -16.44 -4.54
C GLY A 87 1.79 -15.65 -4.26
N GLY A 88 1.77 -14.32 -4.31
CA GLY A 88 2.95 -13.47 -4.09
C GLY A 88 4.03 -13.59 -5.18
N ARG A 89 3.71 -14.16 -6.34
CA ARG A 89 4.66 -14.30 -7.47
C ARG A 89 4.91 -12.99 -8.19
N VAL A 90 3.92 -12.11 -8.19
CA VAL A 90 4.03 -10.75 -8.73
C VAL A 90 3.55 -9.73 -7.72
N ILE A 91 4.16 -8.55 -7.72
CA ILE A 91 3.80 -7.46 -6.81
C ILE A 91 2.54 -6.76 -7.30
N LYS A 92 2.45 -6.56 -8.61
CA LYS A 92 1.34 -5.85 -9.26
C LYS A 92 1.10 -6.43 -10.65
N ALA A 93 -0.10 -6.92 -10.89
CA ALA A 93 -0.55 -7.35 -12.20
C ALA A 93 -1.29 -6.23 -12.93
N LEU A 94 -1.02 -6.06 -14.21
CA LEU A 94 -1.73 -5.16 -15.11
C LEU A 94 -2.42 -5.98 -16.19
N ILE A 95 -3.74 -5.86 -16.29
CA ILE A 95 -4.49 -6.45 -17.41
C ILE A 95 -4.46 -5.48 -18.58
N ASP A 96 -3.92 -5.94 -19.68
CA ASP A 96 -3.85 -5.19 -20.93
C ASP A 96 -4.69 -5.90 -22.00
N PRO A 97 -5.85 -5.36 -22.36
CA PRO A 97 -6.73 -5.97 -23.36
C PRO A 97 -6.15 -6.03 -24.78
N ALA A 98 -5.04 -5.33 -25.03
CA ALA A 98 -4.39 -5.30 -26.33
C ALA A 98 -3.27 -6.37 -26.49
N LEU A 99 -3.03 -7.18 -25.45
CA LEU A 99 -2.09 -8.30 -25.47
C LEU A 99 -2.75 -9.58 -25.97
#